data_1338ae62023b87ca5f2e968a2de73081
#
_entry.id   1338ae62023b87ca5f2e968a2de73081
#
_cell.length_a   1.000
_cell.length_b   1.000
_cell.length_c   1.000
_cell.angle_alpha   90.00
_cell.angle_beta   90.00
_cell.angle_gamma   90.00
#
_symmetry.space_group_name_H-M   'P 1'
#
loop_
_entity.id
_entity.type
_entity.pdbx_description
1 polymer ?
#
loop_
_entity_poly.entity_id
_entity_poly.type
_entity_poly.pdbx_seq_one_letter_code
_entity_poly.pdbx_strand_id
1 'polypeptide(L)'
;MKSTKTVLIAVGLMLACGPAWSQAAPPAPAPARGTRVPQANWWSEAGGDAGGPTRIVWAAQKTPETPYTGPNKPIWHIADILKAHQGQARWEQKVLLNRDFDGRYVQMAPGDKTKCIFYADDRVFGWVYSGQVKMTIDGQEPKTLSKGWVFNVAPRLSYCMETVGTEPVVFYRTAPAGQVPSYPESETPTPVPGYKYVKLKINSTGGYDSFNVPFFNVDEYGASDRRGERFLYDGHTSSNLNIANNITELPPSTSWGHLHQNMQEVWLDVYGSVCALISGEGVVHGEYGDLINANEERWHRATSCPNTGKSIRMAMTPRSKEGQVHYFQTDQPPGN
;
A
#
# COMPACT_ATOMS: atom_id res chain seq x y z
N MET A 1 -90.76 5.23 -42.54
CA MET A 1 -90.04 6.18 -41.63
C MET A 1 -89.03 5.38 -40.80
N LYS A 2 -87.77 5.41 -41.16
CA LYS A 2 -86.65 4.69 -40.42
C LYS A 2 -85.74 5.77 -39.83
N SER A 3 -85.71 5.86 -38.52
CA SER A 3 -84.86 6.82 -37.74
C SER A 3 -83.49 6.24 -37.62
N THR A 4 -82.51 6.95 -38.15
CA THR A 4 -81.07 6.61 -38.03
C THR A 4 -80.55 7.34 -36.78
N LYS A 5 -80.11 6.53 -35.80
CA LYS A 5 -79.42 7.06 -34.61
C LYS A 5 -77.94 7.14 -34.90
N THR A 6 -77.39 8.34 -34.88
CA THR A 6 -75.95 8.60 -34.99
C THR A 6 -75.33 8.42 -33.60
N VAL A 7 -74.41 7.50 -33.52
CA VAL A 7 -73.59 7.27 -32.27
C VAL A 7 -72.30 8.08 -32.42
N LEU A 8 -72.13 9.09 -31.59
CA LEU A 8 -70.85 9.79 -31.43
C LEU A 8 -69.94 8.99 -30.52
N ILE A 9 -68.82 8.51 -31.06
CA ILE A 9 -67.75 7.92 -30.27
C ILE A 9 -66.77 9.04 -29.89
N ALA A 10 -66.74 9.41 -28.61
CA ALA A 10 -65.72 10.30 -28.07
C ALA A 10 -64.44 9.48 -27.79
N VAL A 11 -63.39 9.72 -28.57
CA VAL A 11 -62.07 9.16 -28.32
C VAL A 11 -61.39 10.01 -27.25
N GLY A 12 -61.39 9.52 -26.03
CA GLY A 12 -60.64 10.13 -24.94
C GLY A 12 -59.14 9.82 -25.08
N LEU A 13 -58.36 10.85 -25.37
CA LEU A 13 -56.89 10.78 -25.37
C LEU A 13 -56.41 10.75 -23.91
N MET A 14 -56.11 9.60 -23.35
CA MET A 14 -55.43 9.47 -22.09
C MET A 14 -53.94 9.79 -22.31
N LEU A 15 -53.51 10.99 -21.94
CA LEU A 15 -52.11 11.30 -21.75
C LEU A 15 -51.60 10.55 -20.51
N ALA A 16 -50.88 9.45 -20.76
CA ALA A 16 -50.16 8.74 -19.72
C ALA A 16 -48.93 9.58 -19.33
N CYS A 17 -49.04 10.33 -18.22
CA CYS A 17 -47.88 10.88 -17.54
C CYS A 17 -47.08 9.69 -16.93
N GLY A 18 -46.15 9.15 -17.69
CA GLY A 18 -45.13 8.26 -17.15
C GLY A 18 -44.24 9.04 -16.16
N PRO A 19 -43.76 8.41 -15.08
CA PRO A 19 -42.83 9.08 -14.20
C PRO A 19 -41.60 9.48 -14.99
N ALA A 20 -41.28 10.77 -14.99
CA ALA A 20 -40.02 11.26 -15.52
C ALA A 20 -38.88 10.62 -14.71
N TRP A 21 -38.26 9.62 -15.30
CA TRP A 21 -37.01 9.13 -14.80
C TRP A 21 -36.01 10.28 -14.92
N SER A 22 -35.71 10.92 -13.80
CA SER A 22 -34.61 11.85 -13.73
C SER A 22 -33.37 11.06 -14.13
N GLN A 23 -32.89 11.23 -15.33
CA GLN A 23 -31.58 10.76 -15.71
C GLN A 23 -30.60 11.44 -14.73
N ALA A 24 -30.00 10.63 -13.87
CA ALA A 24 -28.90 11.11 -13.05
C ALA A 24 -27.92 11.80 -14.01
N ALA A 25 -27.54 13.01 -13.68
CA ALA A 25 -26.54 13.74 -14.44
C ALA A 25 -25.32 12.82 -14.61
N PRO A 26 -24.70 12.76 -15.80
CA PRO A 26 -23.50 11.96 -15.99
C PRO A 26 -22.51 12.35 -14.90
N PRO A 27 -21.78 11.38 -14.31
CA PRO A 27 -20.79 11.69 -13.29
C PRO A 27 -19.88 12.77 -13.85
N ALA A 28 -19.64 13.80 -13.05
CA ALA A 28 -18.72 14.86 -13.42
C ALA A 28 -17.44 14.22 -13.96
N PRO A 29 -16.87 14.69 -15.08
CA PRO A 29 -15.63 14.15 -15.60
C PRO A 29 -14.63 14.14 -14.45
N ALA A 30 -13.97 12.98 -14.26
CA ALA A 30 -12.92 12.87 -13.26
C ALA A 30 -12.01 14.10 -13.43
N PRO A 31 -11.70 14.83 -12.36
CA PRO A 31 -10.91 16.04 -12.47
C PRO A 31 -9.69 15.69 -13.32
N ALA A 32 -9.50 16.44 -14.40
CA ALA A 32 -8.33 16.30 -15.24
C ALA A 32 -7.17 16.13 -14.28
N ARG A 33 -6.34 15.10 -14.46
CA ARG A 33 -5.18 14.84 -13.59
C ARG A 33 -4.52 16.17 -13.34
N GLY A 34 -4.94 16.82 -12.26
CA GLY A 34 -4.39 18.10 -11.90
C GLY A 34 -2.92 17.88 -11.94
N THR A 35 -2.20 18.68 -12.69
CA THR A 35 -0.76 18.76 -12.55
C THR A 35 -0.58 18.89 -11.05
N ARG A 36 -0.25 17.76 -10.41
CA ARG A 36 0.17 17.78 -9.02
C ARG A 36 1.23 18.86 -9.04
N VAL A 37 1.01 19.95 -8.35
CA VAL A 37 2.14 20.75 -7.90
C VAL A 37 3.04 19.69 -7.28
N PRO A 38 4.23 19.41 -7.81
CA PRO A 38 5.08 18.41 -7.23
C PRO A 38 5.14 18.78 -5.76
N GLN A 39 4.56 17.96 -4.90
CA GLN A 39 4.86 18.07 -3.48
C GLN A 39 6.36 18.05 -3.52
N ALA A 40 6.95 19.19 -3.19
CA ALA A 40 8.36 19.40 -3.39
C ALA A 40 9.02 18.08 -3.08
N ASN A 41 9.63 17.47 -4.11
CA ASN A 41 10.25 16.17 -3.93
C ASN A 41 11.36 16.38 -2.95
N TRP A 42 10.99 16.45 -1.69
CA TRP A 42 11.94 16.57 -0.59
C TRP A 42 12.77 15.28 -0.46
N TRP A 43 12.43 14.26 -1.24
CA TRP A 43 13.29 13.13 -1.63
C TRP A 43 14.05 13.36 -2.92
N SER A 44 13.76 14.40 -3.69
CA SER A 44 14.59 14.66 -4.84
C SER A 44 15.97 14.88 -4.29
N GLU A 45 16.70 14.01 -4.66
CA GLU A 45 18.03 13.64 -4.34
C GLU A 45 19.00 14.79 -4.27
N ALA A 46 18.70 15.87 -4.78
CA ALA A 46 19.55 17.02 -4.76
C ALA A 46 19.04 18.13 -3.86
N GLY A 47 17.90 17.93 -3.21
CA GLY A 47 17.33 19.03 -2.41
C GLY A 47 17.13 20.30 -3.23
N GLY A 48 17.35 20.22 -4.54
CA GLY A 48 17.53 21.39 -5.36
C GLY A 48 16.35 21.80 -6.21
N ASP A 49 15.47 20.90 -6.53
CA ASP A 49 14.46 21.15 -7.57
C ASP A 49 13.20 21.88 -7.09
N ALA A 50 13.10 22.14 -5.80
CA ALA A 50 12.01 22.95 -5.27
C ALA A 50 12.22 24.47 -5.48
N GLY A 51 13.30 24.87 -6.17
CA GLY A 51 13.57 26.28 -6.48
C GLY A 51 13.90 27.17 -5.27
N GLY A 52 14.04 26.56 -4.09
CA GLY A 52 14.43 27.24 -2.87
C GLY A 52 15.95 27.24 -2.68
N PRO A 53 16.49 28.14 -1.85
CA PRO A 53 17.92 28.16 -1.57
C PRO A 53 18.32 26.88 -0.83
N THR A 54 19.36 26.21 -1.29
CA THR A 54 20.00 25.12 -0.57
C THR A 54 20.45 25.63 0.79
N ARG A 55 19.99 24.98 1.85
CA ARG A 55 20.41 25.31 3.21
C ARG A 55 21.31 24.20 3.73
N ILE A 56 22.49 24.55 4.12
CA ILE A 56 23.38 23.66 4.87
C ILE A 56 23.13 23.95 6.35
N VAL A 57 22.71 22.92 7.07
CA VAL A 57 22.42 23.03 8.50
C VAL A 57 23.19 21.97 9.26
N TRP A 58 23.62 22.32 10.44
CA TRP A 58 24.11 21.33 11.39
C TRP A 58 22.91 20.68 12.06
N ALA A 59 22.83 19.35 11.98
CA ALA A 59 21.76 18.59 12.62
C ALA A 59 22.36 17.73 13.74
N ALA A 60 21.69 17.72 14.89
CA ALA A 60 22.04 16.79 15.94
C ALA A 60 21.45 15.42 15.60
N GLN A 61 22.30 14.41 15.52
CA GLN A 61 21.84 13.03 15.42
C GLN A 61 21.36 12.56 16.79
N LYS A 62 20.20 11.94 16.83
CA LYS A 62 19.73 11.24 18.02
C LYS A 62 20.41 9.88 18.07
N THR A 63 21.35 9.74 18.96
CA THR A 63 22.09 8.49 19.11
C THR A 63 21.66 7.74 20.36
N PRO A 64 21.87 6.45 20.40
CA PRO A 64 22.42 5.57 19.33
C PRO A 64 21.38 5.21 18.26
N GLU A 65 21.86 4.65 17.14
CA GLU A 65 21.01 4.01 16.15
C GLU A 65 20.10 2.98 16.81
N THR A 66 18.85 2.92 16.38
CA THR A 66 17.89 1.95 16.93
C THR A 66 18.29 0.52 16.53
N PRO A 67 18.53 -0.37 17.52
CA PRO A 67 18.91 -1.76 17.23
C PRO A 67 17.77 -2.51 16.52
N TYR A 68 18.15 -3.49 15.71
CA TYR A 68 17.19 -4.44 15.18
C TYR A 68 16.73 -5.41 16.27
N THR A 69 15.42 -5.49 16.52
CA THR A 69 14.82 -6.32 17.55
C THR A 69 13.53 -6.98 17.08
N GLY A 70 13.25 -8.16 17.61
CA GLY A 70 12.01 -8.89 17.30
C GLY A 70 11.91 -9.24 15.81
N PRO A 71 10.79 -8.89 15.16
CA PRO A 71 10.62 -9.15 13.73
C PRO A 71 11.37 -8.15 12.84
N ASN A 72 11.83 -7.02 13.40
CA ASN A 72 12.54 -6.00 12.63
C ASN A 72 13.99 -6.45 12.43
N LYS A 73 14.30 -7.00 11.28
CA LYS A 73 15.64 -7.38 10.82
C LYS A 73 16.06 -6.45 9.68
N PRO A 74 17.36 -6.30 9.41
CA PRO A 74 17.83 -5.55 8.23
C PRO A 74 17.21 -6.06 6.93
N ILE A 75 17.02 -7.38 6.83
CA ILE A 75 16.38 -8.04 5.70
C ILE A 75 15.64 -9.31 6.12
N TRP A 76 14.53 -9.55 5.46
CA TRP A 76 13.85 -10.84 5.40
C TRP A 76 13.84 -11.34 3.96
N HIS A 77 14.50 -12.47 3.72
CA HIS A 77 14.42 -13.15 2.43
C HIS A 77 13.15 -13.98 2.36
N ILE A 78 12.32 -13.74 1.36
CA ILE A 78 11.10 -14.53 1.14
C ILE A 78 11.41 -16.02 0.94
N ALA A 79 12.53 -16.34 0.31
CA ALA A 79 12.97 -17.72 0.12
C ALA A 79 13.19 -18.45 1.45
N ASP A 80 13.75 -17.80 2.45
CA ASP A 80 13.96 -18.37 3.78
C ASP A 80 12.63 -18.56 4.52
N ILE A 81 11.71 -17.61 4.37
CA ILE A 81 10.36 -17.72 4.93
C ILE A 81 9.62 -18.92 4.34
N LEU A 82 9.61 -19.04 3.01
CA LEU A 82 8.99 -20.18 2.32
C LEU A 82 9.60 -21.52 2.74
N LYS A 83 10.93 -21.56 2.88
CA LYS A 83 11.65 -22.75 3.35
C LYS A 83 11.27 -23.11 4.79
N ALA A 84 11.18 -22.12 5.68
CA ALA A 84 10.83 -22.34 7.09
C ALA A 84 9.39 -22.88 7.25
N HIS A 85 8.51 -22.56 6.32
CA HIS A 85 7.11 -22.99 6.31
C HIS A 85 6.80 -24.10 5.30
N GLN A 86 7.84 -24.75 4.76
CA GLN A 86 7.67 -25.82 3.77
C GLN A 86 6.74 -26.93 4.29
N GLY A 87 5.76 -27.32 3.48
CA GLY A 87 4.77 -28.34 3.83
C GLY A 87 3.59 -27.84 4.69
N GLN A 88 3.60 -26.61 5.15
CA GLN A 88 2.48 -26.02 5.84
C GLN A 88 1.48 -25.45 4.82
N ALA A 89 0.21 -25.83 4.91
CA ALA A 89 -0.82 -25.34 4.00
C ALA A 89 -1.20 -23.86 4.30
N ARG A 90 -1.09 -23.46 5.56
CA ARG A 90 -1.43 -22.10 6.04
C ARG A 90 -0.38 -21.64 7.04
N TRP A 91 0.07 -20.40 6.89
CA TRP A 91 1.00 -19.79 7.83
C TRP A 91 0.96 -18.26 7.74
N GLU A 92 1.40 -17.63 8.82
CA GLU A 92 1.73 -16.21 8.86
C GLU A 92 3.13 -16.03 9.45
N GLN A 93 3.95 -15.23 8.81
CA GLN A 93 5.26 -14.82 9.31
C GLN A 93 5.27 -13.31 9.54
N LYS A 94 5.36 -12.90 10.80
CA LYS A 94 5.57 -11.49 11.14
C LYS A 94 6.99 -11.10 10.78
N VAL A 95 7.14 -10.04 9.99
CA VAL A 95 8.43 -9.55 9.47
C VAL A 95 8.68 -8.09 9.82
N LEU A 96 7.67 -7.40 10.31
CA LEU A 96 7.73 -5.99 10.66
C LEU A 96 6.76 -5.70 11.80
N LEU A 97 7.21 -4.95 12.78
CA LEU A 97 6.36 -4.39 13.83
C LEU A 97 6.92 -3.04 14.26
N ASN A 98 6.14 -2.00 14.09
CA ASN A 98 6.42 -0.70 14.67
C ASN A 98 5.16 -0.18 15.38
N ARG A 99 5.14 1.09 15.75
CA ARG A 99 4.00 1.67 16.46
C ARG A 99 2.74 1.80 15.59
N ASP A 100 2.88 1.87 14.26
CA ASP A 100 1.77 2.16 13.35
C ASP A 100 1.28 0.92 12.60
N PHE A 101 2.17 -0.01 12.24
CA PHE A 101 1.75 -1.21 11.51
C PHE A 101 2.52 -2.50 11.86
N ASP A 102 1.81 -3.60 11.66
CA ASP A 102 2.24 -4.99 11.76
C ASP A 102 2.29 -5.57 10.34
N GLY A 103 3.49 -5.84 9.85
CA GLY A 103 3.73 -6.39 8.51
C GLY A 103 3.96 -7.90 8.56
N ARG A 104 3.27 -8.63 7.67
CA ARG A 104 3.34 -10.09 7.61
C ARG A 104 3.33 -10.62 6.20
N TYR A 105 4.06 -11.71 5.99
CA TYR A 105 3.75 -12.64 4.91
C TYR A 105 2.71 -13.64 5.37
N VAL A 106 1.78 -13.97 4.48
CA VAL A 106 0.65 -14.85 4.75
C VAL A 106 0.52 -15.85 3.61
N GLN A 107 0.32 -17.12 3.95
CA GLN A 107 -0.14 -18.12 3.00
C GLN A 107 -1.53 -18.60 3.36
N MET A 108 -2.41 -18.59 2.37
CA MET A 108 -3.73 -19.23 2.44
C MET A 108 -3.75 -20.44 1.53
N ALA A 109 -4.35 -21.53 2.00
CA ALA A 109 -4.53 -22.75 1.22
C ALA A 109 -5.60 -22.57 0.11
N PRO A 110 -5.61 -23.43 -0.91
CA PRO A 110 -6.67 -23.45 -1.90
C PRO A 110 -8.05 -23.56 -1.24
N GLY A 111 -8.98 -22.73 -1.69
CA GLY A 111 -10.36 -22.70 -1.17
C GLY A 111 -10.56 -21.99 0.16
N ASP A 112 -9.50 -21.42 0.75
CA ASP A 112 -9.62 -20.64 1.97
C ASP A 112 -10.39 -19.34 1.75
N LYS A 113 -11.19 -18.99 2.77
CA LYS A 113 -11.91 -17.72 2.83
C LYS A 113 -11.69 -17.07 4.18
N THR A 114 -11.45 -15.76 4.17
CA THR A 114 -11.41 -14.97 5.40
C THR A 114 -12.79 -14.45 5.76
N LYS A 115 -13.03 -14.15 7.02
CA LYS A 115 -14.13 -13.28 7.39
C LYS A 115 -13.91 -11.89 6.80
N CYS A 116 -14.99 -11.16 6.55
CA CYS A 116 -14.89 -9.75 6.21
C CYS A 116 -14.58 -8.95 7.47
N ILE A 117 -13.54 -8.11 7.40
CA ILE A 117 -13.08 -7.27 8.50
C ILE A 117 -12.75 -5.87 7.98
N PHE A 118 -12.63 -4.91 8.88
CA PHE A 118 -12.12 -3.58 8.56
C PHE A 118 -11.39 -2.95 9.76
N TYR A 119 -10.60 -1.92 9.48
CA TYR A 119 -10.03 -1.05 10.50
C TYR A 119 -10.62 0.35 10.37
N ALA A 120 -10.90 1.01 11.50
CA ALA A 120 -11.64 2.26 11.50
C ALA A 120 -10.79 3.45 11.08
N ASP A 121 -9.52 3.45 11.40
CA ASP A 121 -8.67 4.64 11.33
C ASP A 121 -7.50 4.51 10.35
N ASP A 122 -7.13 3.27 10.00
CA ASP A 122 -5.95 3.00 9.20
C ASP A 122 -6.25 2.14 7.97
N ARG A 123 -5.42 2.27 6.95
CA ARG A 123 -5.45 1.43 5.75
C ARG A 123 -4.81 0.07 6.01
N VAL A 124 -5.30 -0.91 5.28
CA VAL A 124 -4.60 -2.17 5.06
C VAL A 124 -4.13 -2.18 3.62
N PHE A 125 -2.87 -2.45 3.41
CA PHE A 125 -2.36 -2.66 2.06
C PHE A 125 -1.48 -3.90 2.00
N GLY A 126 -1.34 -4.44 0.81
CA GLY A 126 -0.51 -5.60 0.61
C GLY A 126 -0.24 -5.85 -0.86
N TRP A 127 0.51 -6.89 -1.10
CA TRP A 127 1.02 -7.24 -2.41
C TRP A 127 1.09 -8.76 -2.58
N VAL A 128 0.62 -9.26 -3.71
CA VAL A 128 0.57 -10.70 -4.00
C VAL A 128 1.90 -11.15 -4.58
N TYR A 129 2.57 -12.06 -3.87
CA TYR A 129 3.82 -12.67 -4.29
C TYR A 129 3.59 -13.80 -5.30
N SER A 130 2.66 -14.73 -4.99
CA SER A 130 2.34 -15.88 -5.83
C SER A 130 0.92 -16.39 -5.60
N GLY A 131 0.42 -17.20 -6.53
CA GLY A 131 -0.96 -17.71 -6.48
C GLY A 131 -2.00 -16.66 -6.87
N GLN A 132 -3.25 -16.93 -6.52
CA GLN A 132 -4.38 -16.05 -6.85
C GLN A 132 -5.34 -15.92 -5.67
N VAL A 133 -5.81 -14.70 -5.43
CA VAL A 133 -6.81 -14.38 -4.40
C VAL A 133 -7.88 -13.47 -4.97
N LYS A 134 -9.13 -13.85 -4.80
CA LYS A 134 -10.27 -12.96 -5.04
C LYS A 134 -10.44 -12.09 -3.81
N MET A 135 -10.36 -10.79 -4.01
CA MET A 135 -10.56 -9.80 -2.96
C MET A 135 -11.86 -9.04 -3.19
N THR A 136 -12.66 -8.95 -2.15
CA THR A 136 -13.88 -8.15 -2.13
C THR A 136 -13.67 -7.01 -1.14
N ILE A 137 -13.84 -5.78 -1.59
CA ILE A 137 -13.80 -4.57 -0.76
C ILE A 137 -15.17 -3.91 -0.87
N ASP A 138 -15.70 -3.47 0.24
CA ASP A 138 -17.02 -2.84 0.31
C ASP A 138 -17.11 -1.62 -0.64
N GLY A 139 -18.15 -1.59 -1.47
CA GLY A 139 -18.35 -0.55 -2.48
C GLY A 139 -17.41 -0.62 -3.69
N GLN A 140 -16.62 -1.69 -3.85
CA GLN A 140 -15.77 -1.93 -5.02
C GLN A 140 -16.18 -3.21 -5.74
N GLU A 141 -15.95 -3.26 -7.06
CA GLU A 141 -16.09 -4.52 -7.80
C GLU A 141 -15.06 -5.55 -7.31
N PRO A 142 -15.47 -6.77 -6.99
CA PRO A 142 -14.56 -7.83 -6.60
C PRO A 142 -13.49 -8.08 -7.67
N LYS A 143 -12.24 -8.27 -7.24
CA LYS A 143 -11.13 -8.49 -8.16
C LYS A 143 -10.30 -9.70 -7.80
N THR A 144 -9.97 -10.52 -8.79
CA THR A 144 -8.96 -11.56 -8.64
C THR A 144 -7.58 -10.95 -8.85
N LEU A 145 -6.76 -11.05 -7.82
CA LEU A 145 -5.40 -10.57 -7.78
C LEU A 145 -4.44 -11.75 -7.92
N SER A 146 -3.37 -11.56 -8.68
CA SER A 146 -2.30 -12.53 -8.87
C SER A 146 -0.94 -11.88 -8.60
N LYS A 147 0.16 -12.58 -8.90
CA LYS A 147 1.51 -12.04 -8.77
C LYS A 147 1.61 -10.60 -9.29
N GLY A 148 2.27 -9.73 -8.49
CA GLY A 148 2.50 -8.32 -8.83
C GLY A 148 1.35 -7.37 -8.50
N TRP A 149 0.16 -7.88 -8.14
CA TRP A 149 -0.95 -7.01 -7.74
C TRP A 149 -0.78 -6.48 -6.33
N VAL A 150 -1.02 -5.18 -6.19
CA VAL A 150 -1.16 -4.49 -4.90
C VAL A 150 -2.64 -4.27 -4.61
N PHE A 151 -3.02 -4.45 -3.36
CA PHE A 151 -4.32 -4.08 -2.83
C PHE A 151 -4.18 -3.02 -1.75
N ASN A 152 -5.18 -2.16 -1.65
CA ASN A 152 -5.24 -1.07 -0.70
C ASN A 152 -6.67 -0.91 -0.21
N VAL A 153 -6.90 -1.20 1.06
CA VAL A 153 -8.22 -1.07 1.69
C VAL A 153 -8.26 0.23 2.48
N ALA A 154 -9.17 1.10 2.11
CA ALA A 154 -9.37 2.35 2.83
C ALA A 154 -9.97 2.11 4.24
N PRO A 155 -9.75 3.03 5.20
CA PRO A 155 -10.36 2.94 6.52
C PRO A 155 -11.89 2.80 6.44
N ARG A 156 -12.44 1.97 7.33
CA ARG A 156 -13.89 1.71 7.45
C ARG A 156 -14.54 0.97 6.28
N LEU A 157 -13.77 0.52 5.29
CA LEU A 157 -14.28 -0.36 4.25
C LEU A 157 -13.98 -1.81 4.64
N SER A 158 -15.01 -2.65 4.69
CA SER A 158 -14.80 -4.06 4.97
C SER A 158 -14.21 -4.76 3.75
N TYR A 159 -13.37 -5.75 4.01
CA TYR A 159 -12.79 -6.58 2.97
C TYR A 159 -12.69 -8.03 3.41
N CYS A 160 -12.76 -8.91 2.45
CA CYS A 160 -12.53 -10.33 2.62
C CYS A 160 -11.79 -10.91 1.41
N MET A 161 -11.15 -12.04 1.64
CA MET A 161 -10.30 -12.72 0.67
C MET A 161 -10.75 -14.17 0.48
N GLU A 162 -10.64 -14.68 -0.73
CA GLU A 162 -10.89 -16.06 -1.08
C GLU A 162 -9.79 -16.54 -2.03
N THR A 163 -9.09 -17.62 -1.67
CA THR A 163 -8.08 -18.22 -2.55
C THR A 163 -8.76 -18.83 -3.78
N VAL A 164 -8.23 -18.50 -4.96
CA VAL A 164 -8.76 -18.97 -6.26
C VAL A 164 -7.81 -19.97 -6.89
N GLY A 165 -8.38 -21.01 -7.50
CA GLY A 165 -7.60 -22.05 -8.16
C GLY A 165 -7.15 -23.15 -7.21
N THR A 166 -6.12 -23.90 -7.63
CA THR A 166 -5.63 -25.11 -6.95
C THR A 166 -4.33 -24.89 -6.18
N GLU A 167 -3.71 -23.75 -6.36
CA GLU A 167 -2.45 -23.39 -5.71
C GLU A 167 -2.69 -22.48 -4.50
N PRO A 168 -1.86 -22.55 -3.46
CA PRO A 168 -1.91 -21.61 -2.36
C PRO A 168 -1.53 -20.20 -2.84
N VAL A 169 -2.08 -19.19 -2.19
CA VAL A 169 -1.66 -17.80 -2.40
C VAL A 169 -0.71 -17.38 -1.30
N VAL A 170 0.38 -16.72 -1.69
CA VAL A 170 1.31 -16.04 -0.76
C VAL A 170 1.27 -14.54 -1.04
N PHE A 171 1.09 -13.76 0.00
CA PHE A 171 1.07 -12.30 -0.11
C PHE A 171 1.68 -11.64 1.13
N TYR A 172 2.21 -10.44 0.95
CA TYR A 172 2.57 -9.53 2.04
C TYR A 172 1.39 -8.63 2.37
N ARG A 173 1.17 -8.36 3.65
CA ARG A 173 0.21 -7.34 4.10
C ARG A 173 0.72 -6.54 5.27
N THR A 174 0.30 -5.29 5.36
CA THR A 174 0.35 -4.50 6.59
C THR A 174 -1.05 -4.36 7.18
N ALA A 175 -1.13 -4.36 8.49
CA ALA A 175 -2.33 -4.01 9.24
C ALA A 175 -1.93 -3.07 10.39
N PRO A 176 -2.86 -2.27 10.92
CA PRO A 176 -2.56 -1.38 12.05
C PRO A 176 -2.04 -2.16 13.27
N ALA A 177 -0.92 -1.70 13.82
CA ALA A 177 -0.29 -2.34 14.95
C ALA A 177 -1.15 -2.21 16.21
N GLY A 178 -1.30 -3.31 16.94
CA GLY A 178 -2.03 -3.33 18.22
C GLY A 178 -3.54 -3.13 18.11
N GLN A 179 -4.08 -2.96 16.91
CA GLN A 179 -5.52 -2.81 16.70
C GLN A 179 -6.18 -4.17 16.48
N VAL A 180 -7.38 -4.28 17.00
CA VAL A 180 -8.27 -5.42 16.76
C VAL A 180 -9.20 -5.04 15.60
N PRO A 181 -9.39 -5.91 14.60
CA PRO A 181 -10.28 -5.61 13.49
C PRO A 181 -11.73 -5.49 13.96
N SER A 182 -12.46 -4.61 13.31
CA SER A 182 -13.92 -4.53 13.37
C SER A 182 -14.56 -5.42 12.33
N TYR A 183 -15.84 -5.71 12.49
CA TYR A 183 -16.59 -6.60 11.58
C TYR A 183 -17.83 -5.88 11.07
N PRO A 184 -18.21 -6.05 9.79
CA PRO A 184 -19.50 -5.60 9.31
C PRO A 184 -20.62 -6.37 10.01
N GLU A 185 -21.85 -5.83 10.02
CA GLU A 185 -23.01 -6.45 10.69
C GLU A 185 -23.33 -7.87 10.21
N SER A 186 -22.95 -8.18 8.98
CA SER A 186 -23.13 -9.50 8.37
C SER A 186 -22.19 -10.59 8.91
N GLU A 187 -21.17 -10.20 9.66
CA GLU A 187 -20.15 -11.12 10.16
C GLU A 187 -20.26 -11.32 11.68
N THR A 188 -19.88 -12.51 12.11
CA THR A 188 -19.73 -12.79 13.54
C THR A 188 -18.27 -12.50 13.95
N PRO A 189 -18.02 -11.59 14.90
CA PRO A 189 -16.69 -11.31 15.38
C PRO A 189 -15.96 -12.58 15.87
N THR A 190 -14.67 -12.69 15.59
CA THR A 190 -13.83 -13.68 16.23
C THR A 190 -13.50 -13.20 17.64
N PRO A 191 -13.84 -13.94 18.70
CA PRO A 191 -13.53 -13.53 20.06
C PRO A 191 -12.03 -13.32 20.27
N VAL A 192 -11.66 -12.21 20.88
CA VAL A 192 -10.28 -11.90 21.27
C VAL A 192 -10.25 -11.68 22.77
N PRO A 193 -9.39 -12.39 23.53
CA PRO A 193 -9.29 -12.21 24.97
C PRO A 193 -9.04 -10.75 25.37
N GLY A 194 -9.78 -10.24 26.31
CA GLY A 194 -9.67 -8.85 26.79
C GLY A 194 -10.43 -7.81 25.97
N TYR A 195 -11.03 -8.18 24.84
CA TYR A 195 -11.83 -7.27 24.01
C TYR A 195 -13.31 -7.59 24.05
N LYS A 196 -14.13 -6.54 24.09
CA LYS A 196 -15.59 -6.64 24.03
C LYS A 196 -16.08 -5.92 22.77
N TYR A 197 -16.72 -6.67 21.89
CA TYR A 197 -17.37 -6.08 20.71
C TYR A 197 -18.71 -5.45 21.09
N VAL A 198 -18.95 -4.28 20.53
CA VAL A 198 -20.24 -3.56 20.68
C VAL A 198 -20.75 -3.20 19.28
N LYS A 199 -22.08 -3.16 19.14
CA LYS A 199 -22.71 -2.75 17.89
C LYS A 199 -22.70 -1.22 17.81
N LEU A 200 -21.99 -0.68 16.82
CA LEU A 200 -21.88 0.76 16.57
C LEU A 200 -22.30 1.07 15.14
N LYS A 201 -22.88 2.24 14.94
CA LYS A 201 -23.09 2.79 13.61
C LYS A 201 -21.92 3.71 13.27
N ILE A 202 -21.18 3.37 12.23
CA ILE A 202 -20.07 4.18 11.71
C ILE A 202 -20.36 4.57 10.27
N ASN A 203 -19.91 5.75 9.87
CA ASN A 203 -20.06 6.22 8.50
C ASN A 203 -18.88 5.72 7.67
N SER A 204 -19.14 5.27 6.43
CA SER A 204 -18.10 5.07 5.44
C SER A 204 -17.47 6.42 5.07
N THR A 205 -16.17 6.41 4.84
CA THR A 205 -15.42 7.62 4.48
C THR A 205 -15.10 7.72 2.99
N GLY A 206 -15.50 6.75 2.16
CA GLY A 206 -15.05 6.66 0.78
C GLY A 206 -13.60 6.23 0.70
N GLY A 207 -12.66 7.12 0.55
CA GLY A 207 -11.23 6.82 0.78
C GLY A 207 -10.41 6.44 -0.44
N TYR A 208 -10.98 6.46 -1.64
CA TYR A 208 -10.25 6.27 -2.89
C TYR A 208 -10.25 7.53 -3.75
N ASP A 209 -9.13 7.78 -4.40
CA ASP A 209 -8.90 8.89 -5.32
C ASP A 209 -7.98 8.45 -6.47
N SER A 210 -7.47 9.37 -7.26
CA SER A 210 -6.59 9.07 -8.37
C SER A 210 -5.23 8.44 -7.96
N PHE A 211 -4.85 8.55 -6.69
CA PHE A 211 -3.61 8.01 -6.12
C PHE A 211 -3.87 6.78 -5.27
N ASN A 212 -4.84 6.89 -4.36
CA ASN A 212 -5.28 5.80 -3.51
C ASN A 212 -6.33 4.96 -4.24
N VAL A 213 -5.93 4.09 -5.11
CA VAL A 213 -6.84 3.15 -5.79
C VAL A 213 -6.89 1.83 -5.02
N PRO A 214 -8.02 1.08 -5.09
CA PRO A 214 -8.13 -0.18 -4.37
C PRO A 214 -7.18 -1.26 -4.87
N PHE A 215 -6.89 -1.27 -6.17
CA PHE A 215 -6.06 -2.29 -6.82
C PHE A 215 -5.20 -1.69 -7.94
N PHE A 216 -3.96 -2.14 -8.04
CA PHE A 216 -3.10 -1.86 -9.20
C PHE A 216 -2.03 -2.95 -9.36
N ASN A 217 -1.49 -3.09 -10.58
CA ASN A 217 -0.45 -4.05 -10.87
C ASN A 217 0.91 -3.33 -10.98
N VAL A 218 1.92 -3.83 -10.25
CA VAL A 218 3.27 -3.25 -10.26
C VAL A 218 3.96 -3.47 -11.60
N ASP A 219 3.72 -4.60 -12.27
CA ASP A 219 4.36 -4.91 -13.55
C ASP A 219 3.88 -3.95 -14.63
N GLU A 220 2.58 -3.62 -14.64
CA GLU A 220 2.03 -2.59 -15.54
C GLU A 220 2.62 -1.21 -15.25
N TYR A 221 2.83 -0.91 -13.98
CA TYR A 221 3.48 0.33 -13.55
C TYR A 221 4.95 0.37 -13.97
N GLY A 222 5.68 -0.71 -13.78
CA GLY A 222 7.08 -0.85 -14.13
C GLY A 222 7.34 -0.87 -15.64
N ALA A 223 6.37 -1.29 -16.44
CA ALA A 223 6.45 -1.24 -17.92
C ALA A 223 6.30 0.19 -18.46
N SER A 224 5.70 1.10 -17.70
CA SER A 224 5.64 2.49 -18.08
C SER A 224 6.98 3.17 -17.80
N ASP A 225 7.57 3.86 -18.78
CA ASP A 225 8.78 4.71 -18.59
C ASP A 225 8.51 5.95 -17.71
N ARG A 226 7.34 6.01 -17.13
CA ARG A 226 6.98 7.10 -16.23
C ARG A 226 7.71 6.90 -14.91
N ARG A 227 8.72 7.69 -14.68
CA ARG A 227 9.20 7.99 -13.34
C ARG A 227 8.02 8.63 -12.59
N GLY A 228 7.20 7.82 -12.00
CA GLY A 228 6.03 8.26 -11.26
C GLY A 228 6.02 7.53 -9.93
N GLU A 229 6.02 8.28 -8.87
CA GLU A 229 5.73 7.73 -7.55
C GLU A 229 4.22 7.55 -7.45
N ARG A 230 3.81 6.37 -7.02
CA ARG A 230 2.44 6.14 -6.59
C ARG A 230 2.42 6.11 -5.09
N PHE A 231 1.57 6.93 -4.50
CA PHE A 231 1.44 7.01 -3.06
C PHE A 231 0.16 6.30 -2.59
N LEU A 232 0.31 5.54 -1.54
CA LEU A 232 -0.77 5.09 -0.68
C LEU A 232 -0.69 5.92 0.59
N TYR A 233 -1.72 6.72 0.87
CA TYR A 233 -1.61 7.78 1.84
C TYR A 233 -2.84 7.84 2.73
N ASP A 234 -2.63 7.74 4.04
CA ASP A 234 -3.63 8.06 5.03
C ASP A 234 -3.03 8.94 6.14
N GLY A 235 -3.73 9.10 7.24
CA GLY A 235 -3.25 9.89 8.37
C GLY A 235 -2.07 9.28 9.12
N HIS A 236 -1.80 7.99 8.97
CA HIS A 236 -0.88 7.22 9.82
C HIS A 236 0.26 6.55 9.06
N THR A 237 0.04 6.20 7.80
CA THR A 237 1.04 5.53 6.97
C THR A 237 1.21 6.22 5.63
N SER A 238 2.40 6.16 5.09
CA SER A 238 2.64 6.47 3.69
C SER A 238 3.37 5.32 3.03
N SER A 239 3.00 5.03 1.80
CA SER A 239 3.72 4.07 0.96
C SER A 239 3.83 4.63 -0.44
N ASN A 240 4.98 4.44 -1.04
CA ASN A 240 5.24 4.85 -2.42
C ASN A 240 5.96 3.75 -3.20
N LEU A 241 5.83 3.80 -4.52
CA LEU A 241 6.61 2.97 -5.42
C LEU A 241 7.78 3.79 -5.95
N ASN A 242 8.98 3.37 -5.62
CA ASN A 242 10.22 3.96 -6.07
C ASN A 242 10.85 3.09 -7.15
N ILE A 243 11.05 3.66 -8.34
CA ILE A 243 11.72 3.03 -9.46
C ILE A 243 13.17 3.47 -9.44
N ALA A 244 14.09 2.51 -9.42
CA ALA A 244 15.51 2.73 -9.66
C ALA A 244 15.90 2.14 -11.00
N ASN A 245 16.67 2.91 -11.81
CA ASN A 245 17.18 2.45 -13.09
C ASN A 245 18.36 1.49 -12.89
N ASN A 246 18.68 0.73 -13.93
CA ASN A 246 19.89 -0.07 -13.95
C ASN A 246 21.13 0.81 -13.73
N ILE A 247 22.02 0.31 -12.90
CA ILE A 247 23.34 0.92 -12.66
C ILE A 247 24.43 -0.14 -12.91
N THR A 248 25.64 0.29 -13.18
CA THR A 248 26.80 -0.60 -13.40
C THR A 248 27.61 -0.82 -12.14
N GLU A 249 27.60 0.16 -11.24
CA GLU A 249 28.34 0.14 -9.99
C GLU A 249 27.48 0.75 -8.87
N LEU A 250 27.66 0.24 -7.65
CA LEU A 250 27.08 0.91 -6.50
C LEU A 250 27.73 2.28 -6.35
N PRO A 251 26.96 3.31 -6.08
CA PRO A 251 27.50 4.59 -5.74
C PRO A 251 28.43 4.47 -4.53
N PRO A 252 29.53 5.25 -4.48
CA PRO A 252 30.44 5.21 -3.34
C PRO A 252 29.69 5.50 -2.04
N SER A 253 30.18 4.93 -0.93
CA SER A 253 29.61 5.15 0.40
C SER A 253 29.57 6.62 0.82
N THR A 254 30.41 7.45 0.21
CA THR A 254 30.41 8.91 0.37
C THR A 254 29.29 9.62 -0.38
N SER A 255 28.53 8.92 -1.24
CA SER A 255 27.40 9.53 -1.91
C SER A 255 26.26 9.79 -0.93
N TRP A 256 25.48 10.82 -1.21
CA TRP A 256 24.38 11.25 -0.38
C TRP A 256 23.37 10.14 -0.08
N GLY A 257 22.83 10.16 1.11
CA GLY A 257 21.75 9.35 1.63
C GLY A 257 21.02 10.16 2.70
N HIS A 258 20.20 9.51 3.48
CA HIS A 258 19.48 10.18 4.57
C HIS A 258 19.24 9.24 5.75
N LEU A 259 18.74 9.79 6.83
CA LEU A 259 18.24 9.06 7.99
C LEU A 259 16.93 9.68 8.46
N HIS A 260 16.15 8.91 9.18
CA HIS A 260 14.94 9.39 9.86
C HIS A 260 15.13 9.27 11.38
N GLN A 261 14.86 10.35 12.10
CA GLN A 261 14.98 10.36 13.56
C GLN A 261 13.76 9.85 14.31
N ASN A 262 12.64 9.72 13.63
CA ASN A 262 11.36 9.43 14.28
C ASN A 262 10.56 8.30 13.64
N MET A 263 11.16 7.60 12.72
CA MET A 263 10.52 6.48 12.04
C MET A 263 11.53 5.56 11.37
N GLN A 264 11.14 4.32 11.17
CA GLN A 264 11.85 3.40 10.28
C GLN A 264 11.32 3.52 8.87
N GLU A 265 12.16 3.25 7.89
CA GLU A 265 11.76 3.07 6.50
C GLU A 265 11.93 1.61 6.08
N VAL A 266 10.92 1.09 5.41
CA VAL A 266 10.89 -0.32 5.00
C VAL A 266 10.63 -0.40 3.51
N TRP A 267 11.36 -1.28 2.83
CA TRP A 267 11.21 -1.51 1.39
C TRP A 267 10.82 -2.95 1.12
N LEU A 268 9.69 -3.16 0.50
CA LEU A 268 9.30 -4.42 -0.10
C LEU A 268 9.74 -4.41 -1.57
N ASP A 269 10.56 -5.38 -1.96
CA ASP A 269 11.11 -5.48 -3.30
C ASP A 269 10.11 -6.14 -4.23
N VAL A 270 9.38 -5.33 -4.98
CA VAL A 270 8.26 -5.79 -5.80
C VAL A 270 8.61 -6.01 -7.28
N TYR A 271 9.82 -5.64 -7.70
CA TYR A 271 10.34 -5.88 -9.04
C TYR A 271 11.86 -5.74 -9.06
N GLY A 272 12.57 -6.70 -9.70
CA GLY A 272 14.03 -6.68 -9.83
C GLY A 272 14.75 -6.87 -8.50
N SER A 273 16.00 -6.40 -8.42
CA SER A 273 16.87 -6.52 -7.24
C SER A 273 17.20 -5.13 -6.68
N VAL A 274 17.09 -4.98 -5.36
CA VAL A 274 17.37 -3.74 -4.63
C VAL A 274 18.61 -3.91 -3.77
N CYS A 275 19.56 -2.99 -3.93
CA CYS A 275 20.71 -2.88 -3.06
C CYS A 275 20.54 -1.66 -2.16
N ALA A 276 20.49 -1.89 -0.85
CA ALA A 276 20.40 -0.86 0.16
C ALA A 276 21.71 -0.75 0.93
N LEU A 277 22.27 0.44 0.98
CA LEU A 277 23.37 0.74 1.89
C LEU A 277 22.77 1.24 3.20
N ILE A 278 23.04 0.54 4.30
CA ILE A 278 22.47 0.84 5.62
C ILE A 278 23.59 0.93 6.64
N SER A 279 23.62 1.99 7.40
CA SER A 279 24.59 2.20 8.48
C SER A 279 24.60 1.02 9.45
N GLY A 280 25.79 0.52 9.75
CA GLY A 280 26.02 -0.66 10.60
C GLY A 280 25.81 -2.02 9.92
N GLU A 281 25.16 -2.08 8.75
CA GLU A 281 24.88 -3.34 8.04
C GLU A 281 25.68 -3.48 6.72
N GLY A 282 26.18 -2.36 6.19
CA GLY A 282 26.81 -2.33 4.86
C GLY A 282 25.77 -2.42 3.73
N VAL A 283 26.11 -3.17 2.67
CA VAL A 283 25.21 -3.37 1.53
C VAL A 283 24.29 -4.55 1.82
N VAL A 284 23.00 -4.26 1.92
CA VAL A 284 21.94 -5.25 2.05
C VAL A 284 21.37 -5.50 0.65
N HIS A 285 21.31 -6.76 0.24
CA HIS A 285 20.87 -7.18 -1.09
C HIS A 285 19.51 -7.87 -1.00
N GLY A 286 18.47 -7.27 -1.55
CA GLY A 286 17.13 -7.83 -1.65
C GLY A 286 16.79 -8.24 -3.08
N GLU A 287 16.07 -9.33 -3.19
CA GLU A 287 15.49 -9.87 -4.40
C GLU A 287 13.98 -9.73 -4.39
N TYR A 288 13.34 -10.04 -5.53
CA TYR A 288 11.88 -10.00 -5.65
C TYR A 288 11.18 -10.70 -4.48
N GLY A 289 10.39 -9.95 -3.74
CA GLY A 289 9.65 -10.42 -2.57
C GLY A 289 10.39 -10.32 -1.25
N ASP A 290 11.60 -9.80 -1.21
CA ASP A 290 12.32 -9.55 0.03
C ASP A 290 11.85 -8.26 0.71
N LEU A 291 12.02 -8.18 2.02
CA LEU A 291 11.70 -7.00 2.81
C LEU A 291 12.97 -6.47 3.47
N ILE A 292 13.41 -5.29 3.06
CA ILE A 292 14.54 -4.57 3.64
C ILE A 292 14.01 -3.51 4.62
N ASN A 293 14.71 -3.32 5.73
CA ASN A 293 14.31 -2.39 6.79
C ASN A 293 15.49 -1.55 7.26
N ALA A 294 15.33 -0.24 7.23
CA ALA A 294 16.20 0.72 7.89
C ALA A 294 15.50 1.28 9.13
N ASN A 295 15.96 0.86 10.32
CA ASN A 295 15.43 1.36 11.58
C ASN A 295 15.71 2.85 11.76
N GLU A 296 15.03 3.49 12.74
CA GLU A 296 15.26 4.88 13.12
C GLU A 296 16.75 5.16 13.37
N GLU A 297 17.19 6.34 12.97
CA GLU A 297 18.56 6.85 13.11
C GLU A 297 19.61 6.13 12.25
N ARG A 298 19.23 5.17 11.42
CA ARG A 298 20.18 4.53 10.52
C ARG A 298 20.22 5.27 9.19
N TRP A 299 21.39 5.80 8.90
CA TRP A 299 21.63 6.35 7.56
C TRP A 299 21.43 5.25 6.51
N HIS A 300 20.75 5.59 5.44
CA HIS A 300 20.47 4.62 4.38
C HIS A 300 20.31 5.27 3.02
N ARG A 301 20.44 4.40 2.02
CA ARG A 301 20.19 4.67 0.62
C ARG A 301 19.83 3.36 -0.09
N ALA A 302 18.84 3.39 -0.96
CA ALA A 302 18.46 2.23 -1.77
C ALA A 302 18.50 2.55 -3.26
N THR A 303 18.94 1.58 -4.07
CA THR A 303 19.05 1.67 -5.53
C THR A 303 18.85 0.29 -6.15
N SER A 304 18.85 0.17 -7.49
CA SER A 304 18.97 -1.14 -8.15
C SER A 304 20.34 -1.74 -7.86
N CYS A 305 20.42 -3.07 -7.77
CA CYS A 305 21.71 -3.71 -7.72
C CYS A 305 22.44 -3.58 -9.07
N PRO A 306 23.78 -3.51 -9.08
CA PRO A 306 24.55 -3.35 -10.31
C PRO A 306 24.27 -4.46 -11.32
N ASN A 307 24.06 -4.07 -12.57
CA ASN A 307 23.86 -4.97 -13.71
C ASN A 307 22.65 -5.92 -13.61
N THR A 308 21.68 -5.64 -12.72
CA THR A 308 20.46 -6.43 -12.55
C THR A 308 19.25 -5.85 -13.28
N GLY A 309 19.41 -4.71 -13.93
CA GLY A 309 18.34 -4.00 -14.56
C GLY A 309 17.65 -3.01 -13.63
N LYS A 310 16.45 -2.60 -13.99
CA LYS A 310 15.61 -1.71 -13.18
C LYS A 310 15.03 -2.47 -11.99
N SER A 311 14.86 -1.77 -10.88
CA SER A 311 14.12 -2.30 -9.72
C SER A 311 12.96 -1.39 -9.31
N ILE A 312 11.97 -1.96 -8.64
CA ILE A 312 10.88 -1.22 -8.00
C ILE A 312 10.74 -1.73 -6.57
N ARG A 313 10.81 -0.80 -5.64
CA ARG A 313 10.52 -1.08 -4.24
C ARG A 313 9.29 -0.31 -3.77
N MET A 314 8.49 -0.92 -2.96
CA MET A 314 7.42 -0.26 -2.24
C MET A 314 7.96 0.20 -0.90
N ALA A 315 8.26 1.49 -0.80
CA ALA A 315 8.71 2.10 0.43
C ALA A 315 7.52 2.34 1.36
N MET A 316 7.67 1.98 2.61
CA MET A 316 6.64 2.08 3.64
C MET A 316 7.21 2.80 4.84
N THR A 317 6.55 3.85 5.27
CA THR A 317 6.95 4.62 6.44
C THR A 317 5.76 4.87 7.34
N PRO A 318 5.91 4.75 8.67
CA PRO A 318 4.92 5.27 9.59
C PRO A 318 4.80 6.79 9.41
N ARG A 319 3.59 7.29 9.43
CA ARG A 319 3.38 8.73 9.43
C ARG A 319 3.25 9.22 10.86
N SER A 320 4.26 9.93 11.37
CA SER A 320 4.13 10.57 12.66
C SER A 320 3.16 11.77 12.57
N LYS A 321 2.49 12.08 13.67
CA LYS A 321 1.68 13.31 13.77
C LYS A 321 2.52 14.56 13.56
N GLU A 322 3.80 14.47 13.81
CA GLU A 322 4.78 15.56 13.69
C GLU A 322 5.39 15.63 12.29
N GLY A 323 4.96 14.74 11.37
CA GLY A 323 5.57 14.60 10.05
C GLY A 323 6.84 13.75 10.07
N GLN A 324 7.37 13.52 8.91
CA GLN A 324 8.62 12.79 8.72
C GLN A 324 9.78 13.76 8.89
N VAL A 325 10.77 13.38 9.68
CA VAL A 325 12.01 14.14 9.83
C VAL A 325 13.12 13.43 9.06
N HIS A 326 13.63 14.09 8.03
CA HIS A 326 14.73 13.60 7.22
C HIS A 326 15.96 14.44 7.45
N TYR A 327 17.10 13.78 7.61
CA TYR A 327 18.39 14.39 7.59
C TYR A 327 19.18 13.87 6.40
N PHE A 328 19.42 14.73 5.43
CA PHE A 328 20.23 14.40 4.27
C PHE A 328 21.70 14.60 4.61
N GLN A 329 22.48 13.61 4.26
CA GLN A 329 23.94 13.67 4.41
C GLN A 329 24.57 13.51 3.02
N THR A 330 25.55 14.32 2.77
CA THR A 330 26.38 14.27 1.57
C THR A 330 27.70 13.51 1.79
N ASP A 331 27.99 13.22 3.07
CA ASP A 331 29.22 12.57 3.50
C ASP A 331 28.98 11.13 3.93
N GLN A 332 30.00 10.49 4.44
CA GLN A 332 29.92 9.10 4.90
C GLN A 332 28.83 8.91 5.96
N PRO A 333 28.20 7.72 5.99
CA PRO A 333 27.29 7.34 7.05
C PRO A 333 27.96 7.53 8.42
N PRO A 334 27.23 8.00 9.43
CA PRO A 334 27.77 8.06 10.78
C PRO A 334 28.11 6.64 11.28
N GLY A 335 29.22 6.51 11.96
CA GLY A 335 29.59 5.27 12.63
C GLY A 335 30.42 4.26 11.83
N ASN A 336 30.97 4.66 10.70
CA ASN A 336 32.00 3.85 9.97
C ASN A 336 33.41 4.30 10.32
#